data_4f8e11cfbdfbf5c7c9c3a245019e9221
#
_entry.id   4f8e11cfbdfbf5c7c9c3a245019e9221
#
_cell.length_a   1.000
_cell.length_b   1.000
_cell.length_c   1.000
_cell.angle_alpha   90.00
_cell.angle_beta   90.00
_cell.angle_gamma   90.00
#
_symmetry.space_group_name_H-M   'P 1'
#
loop_
_entity.id
_entity.type
_entity.pdbx_description
1 polymer ?
#
loop_
_entity_poly.entity_id
_entity_poly.type
_entity_poly.pdbx_seq_one_letter_code
_entity_poly.pdbx_strand_id
1 'polypeptide(L)'
;MKIGLINGSPKAMGSTSEVLLDELKALIPPDHDLLSFGIHHAMLGGRQLEDIASCDVLVFSLPMYMGGIPSHLLHCLMQLEKSLTESPHDITVYAIVNNGHYEGLQNETTIAMMKNWTHRAHLKWGQGIGIGSAVMIALSKDVPMGYGAKKNLAHPYSTFVNNLLERESGDNLYVNPTYPRFALIQGANHDWTKQGKAHGLRKKDLTIAP
;
A
#
# COMPACT_ATOMS: atom_id res chain seq x y z
N MET A 1 -19.11 -6.54 10.08
CA MET A 1 -17.82 -7.16 9.76
C MET A 1 -16.71 -6.31 10.35
N LYS A 2 -15.68 -6.94 10.90
CA LYS A 2 -14.53 -6.27 11.50
C LYS A 2 -13.37 -6.21 10.51
N ILE A 3 -12.95 -5.01 10.13
CA ILE A 3 -11.95 -4.79 9.08
C ILE A 3 -10.71 -4.13 9.69
N GLY A 4 -9.57 -4.80 9.59
CA GLY A 4 -8.26 -4.28 10.01
C GLY A 4 -7.58 -3.53 8.86
N LEU A 5 -7.37 -2.23 9.01
CA LEU A 5 -6.64 -1.37 8.07
C LEU A 5 -5.20 -1.21 8.56
N ILE A 6 -4.25 -1.77 7.83
CA ILE A 6 -2.84 -1.87 8.25
C ILE A 6 -1.96 -0.97 7.38
N ASN A 7 -1.43 0.10 7.96
CA ASN A 7 -0.40 0.93 7.33
C ASN A 7 0.98 0.28 7.54
N GLY A 8 1.51 -0.33 6.49
CA GLY A 8 2.81 -0.99 6.47
C GLY A 8 3.97 -0.09 6.02
N SER A 9 3.79 1.23 6.00
CA SER A 9 4.86 2.18 5.71
C SER A 9 5.77 2.39 6.93
N PRO A 10 7.10 2.47 6.77
CA PRO A 10 7.99 2.85 7.87
C PRO A 10 7.82 4.32 8.29
N LYS A 11 7.17 5.14 7.47
CA LYS A 11 6.90 6.54 7.77
C LYS A 11 5.68 6.65 8.69
N ALA A 12 5.87 7.16 9.90
CA ALA A 12 4.84 7.20 10.94
C ALA A 12 3.64 8.11 10.60
N MET A 13 3.84 9.20 9.85
CA MET A 13 2.78 10.13 9.46
C MET A 13 2.94 10.62 8.02
N GLY A 14 1.82 10.87 7.34
CA GLY A 14 1.79 11.44 5.99
C GLY A 14 2.42 10.53 4.94
N SER A 15 2.34 9.22 5.11
CA SER A 15 2.77 8.25 4.11
C SER A 15 1.73 8.12 2.99
N THR A 16 2.17 7.78 1.79
CA THR A 16 1.23 7.47 0.70
C THR A 16 0.32 6.30 1.05
N SER A 17 0.83 5.31 1.78
CA SER A 17 0.05 4.16 2.25
C SER A 17 -1.09 4.57 3.19
N GLU A 18 -0.86 5.57 4.05
CA GLU A 18 -1.88 6.16 4.92
C GLU A 18 -2.97 6.86 4.10
N VAL A 19 -2.60 7.73 3.16
CA VAL A 19 -3.55 8.42 2.27
C VAL A 19 -4.41 7.42 1.51
N LEU A 20 -3.83 6.33 1.00
CA LEU A 20 -4.57 5.28 0.29
C LEU A 20 -5.55 4.52 1.20
N LEU A 21 -5.21 4.30 2.47
CA LEU A 21 -6.14 3.73 3.45
C LEU A 21 -7.27 4.69 3.82
N ASP A 22 -6.98 5.99 3.92
CA ASP A 22 -8.01 7.01 4.18
C ASP A 22 -9.02 7.10 3.02
N GLU A 23 -8.55 7.03 1.77
CA GLU A 23 -9.41 6.93 0.58
C GLU A 23 -10.26 5.65 0.60
N LEU A 24 -9.68 4.52 1.01
CA LEU A 24 -10.41 3.26 1.15
C LEU A 24 -11.47 3.38 2.23
N LYS A 25 -11.11 3.90 3.40
CA LYS A 25 -11.99 4.07 4.55
C LYS A 25 -13.22 4.90 4.22
N ALA A 26 -13.06 5.94 3.38
CA ALA A 26 -14.16 6.79 2.94
C ALA A 26 -15.18 6.07 2.04
N LEU A 27 -14.83 4.92 1.46
CA LEU A 27 -15.69 4.11 0.61
C LEU A 27 -16.35 2.94 1.36
N ILE A 28 -15.92 2.63 2.57
CA ILE A 28 -16.49 1.55 3.38
C ILE A 28 -17.72 2.09 4.13
N PRO A 29 -18.87 1.41 4.05
CA PRO A 29 -20.07 1.80 4.78
C PRO A 29 -19.87 1.84 6.30
N PRO A 30 -20.57 2.74 7.03
CA PRO A 30 -20.35 2.97 8.46
C PRO A 30 -20.84 1.85 9.40
N ASP A 31 -21.51 0.85 8.87
CA ASP A 31 -21.99 -0.33 9.60
C ASP A 31 -20.89 -1.40 9.82
N HIS A 32 -19.68 -1.16 9.36
CA HIS A 32 -18.51 -1.99 9.58
C HIS A 32 -17.63 -1.45 10.71
N ASP A 33 -17.07 -2.37 11.50
CA ASP A 33 -16.11 -2.02 12.58
C ASP A 33 -14.70 -1.92 11.98
N LEU A 34 -14.14 -0.70 11.98
CA LEU A 34 -12.84 -0.41 11.40
C LEU A 34 -11.76 -0.26 12.47
N LEU A 35 -10.78 -1.14 12.47
CA LEU A 35 -9.57 -1.03 13.27
C LEU A 35 -8.40 -0.54 12.41
N SER A 36 -7.66 0.45 12.90
CA SER A 36 -6.50 1.00 12.20
C SER A 36 -5.21 0.65 12.94
N PHE A 37 -4.23 0.11 12.21
CA PHE A 37 -2.92 -0.29 12.74
C PHE A 37 -1.80 0.38 11.95
N GLY A 38 -0.85 1.03 12.65
CA GLY A 38 0.40 1.51 12.07
C GLY A 38 1.53 0.54 12.39
N ILE A 39 2.13 -0.07 11.37
CA ILE A 39 3.32 -0.91 11.50
C ILE A 39 4.54 -0.13 11.01
N HIS A 40 5.22 0.54 11.92
CA HIS A 40 6.39 1.38 11.61
C HIS A 40 7.71 0.77 12.11
N HIS A 41 7.62 -0.27 12.94
CA HIS A 41 8.76 -0.98 13.54
C HIS A 41 8.62 -2.49 13.31
N ALA A 42 9.73 -3.22 13.47
CA ALA A 42 9.81 -4.66 13.20
C ALA A 42 9.23 -5.56 14.32
N MET A 43 8.35 -5.02 15.18
CA MET A 43 7.79 -5.80 16.29
C MET A 43 6.34 -5.39 16.56
N LEU A 44 5.48 -6.39 16.73
CA LEU A 44 4.08 -6.24 17.15
C LEU A 44 3.94 -6.62 18.63
N GLY A 45 3.17 -5.83 19.37
CA GLY A 45 2.78 -6.17 20.73
C GLY A 45 1.71 -7.27 20.77
N GLY A 46 1.63 -8.03 21.89
CA GLY A 46 0.67 -9.13 22.02
C GLY A 46 -0.78 -8.71 21.77
N ARG A 47 -1.22 -7.59 22.37
CA ARG A 47 -2.57 -7.03 22.13
C ARG A 47 -2.81 -6.68 20.65
N GLN A 48 -1.80 -6.15 19.96
CA GLN A 48 -1.93 -5.79 18.55
C GLN A 48 -2.07 -7.07 17.68
N LEU A 49 -1.37 -8.15 18.01
CA LEU A 49 -1.54 -9.45 17.37
C LEU A 49 -2.96 -9.99 17.57
N GLU A 50 -3.47 -9.94 18.80
CA GLU A 50 -4.84 -10.38 19.13
C GLU A 50 -5.90 -9.54 18.38
N ASP A 51 -5.76 -8.22 18.37
CA ASP A 51 -6.68 -7.32 17.67
C ASP A 51 -6.70 -7.59 16.16
N ILE A 52 -5.53 -7.80 15.54
CA ILE A 52 -5.41 -8.17 14.11
C ILE A 52 -6.04 -9.54 13.85
N ALA A 53 -5.77 -10.54 14.70
CA ALA A 53 -6.32 -11.89 14.57
C ALA A 53 -7.84 -11.93 14.75
N SER A 54 -8.44 -10.92 15.40
CA SER A 54 -9.89 -10.83 15.60
C SER A 54 -10.66 -10.23 14.42
N CYS A 55 -9.98 -9.79 13.35
CA CYS A 55 -10.60 -9.20 12.17
C CYS A 55 -11.14 -10.29 11.22
N ASP A 56 -12.20 -9.97 10.48
CA ASP A 56 -12.72 -10.79 9.37
C ASP A 56 -11.96 -10.52 8.07
N VAL A 57 -11.48 -9.28 7.92
CA VAL A 57 -10.75 -8.80 6.74
C VAL A 57 -9.53 -8.00 7.19
N LEU A 58 -8.40 -8.23 6.52
CA LEU A 58 -7.19 -7.41 6.69
C LEU A 58 -6.84 -6.73 5.38
N VAL A 59 -6.64 -5.42 5.42
CA VAL A 59 -6.16 -4.63 4.28
C VAL A 59 -4.79 -4.06 4.60
N PHE A 60 -3.76 -4.54 3.93
CA PHE A 60 -2.41 -4.02 4.05
C PHE A 60 -2.17 -2.93 2.99
N SER A 61 -1.84 -1.72 3.40
CA SER A 61 -1.32 -0.69 2.50
C SER A 61 0.16 -0.48 2.76
N LEU A 62 1.00 -0.71 1.74
CA LEU A 62 2.45 -0.71 1.90
C LEU A 62 3.18 -0.14 0.67
N PRO A 63 4.33 0.52 0.87
CA PRO A 63 5.19 0.89 -0.23
C PRO A 63 6.00 -0.33 -0.71
N MET A 64 6.23 -0.41 -2.02
CA MET A 64 7.23 -1.31 -2.57
C MET A 64 8.62 -0.68 -2.43
N TYR A 65 9.56 -1.37 -1.81
CA TYR A 65 10.96 -1.00 -1.75
C TYR A 65 11.82 -2.06 -2.43
N MET A 66 12.58 -1.66 -3.47
CA MET A 66 13.46 -2.54 -4.23
C MET A 66 12.78 -3.83 -4.73
N GLY A 67 11.51 -3.70 -5.15
CA GLY A 67 10.72 -4.83 -5.66
C GLY A 67 10.10 -5.73 -4.57
N GLY A 68 10.16 -5.36 -3.29
CA GLY A 68 9.70 -6.21 -2.19
C GLY A 68 8.98 -5.47 -1.08
N ILE A 69 8.56 -6.25 -0.08
CA ILE A 69 7.94 -5.77 1.16
C ILE A 69 8.99 -5.08 2.03
N PRO A 70 8.71 -3.93 2.66
CA PRO A 70 9.62 -3.30 3.62
C PRO A 70 10.02 -4.26 4.73
N SER A 71 11.32 -4.31 5.08
CA SER A 71 11.88 -5.30 6.00
C SER A 71 11.22 -5.34 7.38
N HIS A 72 10.86 -4.18 7.95
CA HIS A 72 10.17 -4.11 9.23
C HIS A 72 8.77 -4.77 9.16
N LEU A 73 8.03 -4.54 8.05
CA LEU A 73 6.74 -5.18 7.83
C LEU A 73 6.90 -6.68 7.62
N LEU A 74 7.93 -7.13 6.88
CA LEU A 74 8.20 -8.54 6.69
C LEU A 74 8.42 -9.26 8.03
N HIS A 75 9.17 -8.67 8.97
CA HIS A 75 9.31 -9.21 10.32
C HIS A 75 7.98 -9.32 11.07
N CYS A 76 7.11 -8.31 10.93
CA CYS A 76 5.77 -8.36 11.53
C CYS A 76 4.86 -9.41 10.88
N LEU A 77 4.96 -9.59 9.57
CA LEU A 77 4.24 -10.65 8.85
C LEU A 77 4.67 -12.05 9.32
N MET A 78 5.96 -12.27 9.63
CA MET A 78 6.46 -13.52 10.20
C MET A 78 5.90 -13.76 11.62
N GLN A 79 5.75 -12.73 12.43
CA GLN A 79 5.13 -12.82 13.76
C GLN A 79 3.63 -13.13 13.65
N LEU A 80 2.93 -12.47 12.74
CA LEU A 80 1.51 -12.75 12.43
C LEU A 80 1.33 -14.17 11.89
N GLU A 81 2.17 -14.62 10.96
CA GLU A 81 2.12 -16.00 10.44
C GLU A 81 2.17 -17.00 11.58
N LYS A 82 3.10 -16.86 12.50
CA LYS A 82 3.21 -17.75 13.67
C LYS A 82 1.97 -17.71 14.55
N SER A 83 1.46 -16.52 14.87
CA SER A 83 0.28 -16.35 15.72
C SER A 83 -1.00 -16.89 15.06
N LEU A 84 -1.18 -16.65 13.76
CA LEU A 84 -2.39 -17.03 13.03
C LEU A 84 -2.46 -18.53 12.70
N THR A 85 -1.30 -19.20 12.57
CA THR A 85 -1.28 -20.66 12.33
C THR A 85 -1.56 -21.51 13.57
N GLU A 86 -1.50 -20.92 14.78
CA GLU A 86 -1.82 -21.62 16.03
C GLU A 86 -3.31 -21.94 16.20
N SER A 87 -4.19 -21.22 15.49
CA SER A 87 -5.65 -21.42 15.51
C SER A 87 -6.26 -21.14 14.15
N PRO A 88 -7.32 -21.83 13.75
CA PRO A 88 -8.01 -21.54 12.49
C PRO A 88 -8.64 -20.14 12.52
N HIS A 89 -8.40 -19.36 11.49
CA HIS A 89 -8.99 -18.02 11.29
C HIS A 89 -9.64 -17.93 9.91
N ASP A 90 -10.87 -17.44 9.85
CA ASP A 90 -11.55 -17.13 8.58
C ASP A 90 -11.31 -15.65 8.20
N ILE A 91 -10.06 -15.33 7.90
CA ILE A 91 -9.64 -13.98 7.53
C ILE A 91 -9.36 -13.91 6.03
N THR A 92 -9.91 -12.89 5.36
CA THR A 92 -9.57 -12.57 3.98
C THR A 92 -8.60 -11.39 3.92
N VAL A 93 -7.51 -11.55 3.18
CA VAL A 93 -6.42 -10.56 3.09
C VAL A 93 -6.46 -9.84 1.74
N TYR A 94 -6.38 -8.51 1.79
CA TYR A 94 -6.26 -7.61 0.65
C TYR A 94 -4.98 -6.77 0.77
N ALA A 95 -4.44 -6.34 -0.37
CA ALA A 95 -3.23 -5.52 -0.36
C ALA A 95 -3.31 -4.34 -1.33
N ILE A 96 -2.92 -3.15 -0.85
CA ILE A 96 -2.71 -1.94 -1.63
C ILE A 96 -1.20 -1.68 -1.65
N VAL A 97 -0.56 -1.92 -2.79
CA VAL A 97 0.89 -1.74 -2.94
C VAL A 97 1.17 -0.51 -3.80
N ASN A 98 1.98 0.40 -3.28
CA ASN A 98 2.30 1.64 -3.96
C ASN A 98 3.81 1.80 -4.22
N ASN A 99 4.15 2.47 -5.32
CA ASN A 99 5.54 2.72 -5.69
C ASN A 99 5.75 4.14 -6.26
N GLY A 100 7.01 4.53 -6.42
CA GLY A 100 7.40 5.78 -7.07
C GLY A 100 7.63 5.67 -8.59
N HIS A 101 7.56 4.46 -9.17
CA HIS A 101 7.67 4.25 -10.61
C HIS A 101 6.38 4.66 -11.32
N TYR A 102 6.44 4.83 -12.64
CA TYR A 102 5.26 5.20 -13.42
C TYR A 102 4.22 4.08 -13.45
N GLU A 103 4.66 2.83 -13.66
CA GLU A 103 3.79 1.69 -13.88
C GLU A 103 3.32 1.05 -12.54
N GLY A 104 2.01 0.88 -12.41
CA GLY A 104 1.42 0.10 -11.31
C GLY A 104 1.84 -1.37 -11.32
N LEU A 105 2.10 -1.94 -12.51
CA LEU A 105 2.55 -3.32 -12.70
C LEU A 105 3.89 -3.61 -11.99
N GLN A 106 4.73 -2.61 -11.73
CA GLN A 106 5.98 -2.79 -10.96
C GLN A 106 5.74 -3.34 -9.54
N ASN A 107 4.50 -3.26 -9.03
CA ASN A 107 4.12 -3.80 -7.73
C ASN A 107 3.82 -5.31 -7.75
N GLU A 108 3.81 -5.98 -8.93
CA GLU A 108 3.39 -7.38 -9.10
C GLU A 108 4.14 -8.32 -8.15
N THR A 109 5.47 -8.22 -8.08
CA THR A 109 6.29 -9.07 -7.20
C THR A 109 5.92 -8.89 -5.73
N THR A 110 5.71 -7.65 -5.28
CA THR A 110 5.34 -7.36 -3.90
C THR A 110 3.94 -7.90 -3.58
N ILE A 111 2.99 -7.79 -4.51
CA ILE A 111 1.65 -8.39 -4.37
C ILE A 111 1.75 -9.91 -4.32
N ALA A 112 2.58 -10.54 -5.16
CA ALA A 112 2.82 -11.98 -5.12
C ALA A 112 3.44 -12.43 -3.79
N MET A 113 4.36 -11.64 -3.21
CA MET A 113 4.90 -11.91 -1.87
C MET A 113 3.82 -11.86 -0.79
N MET A 114 2.92 -10.86 -0.83
CA MET A 114 1.78 -10.76 0.10
C MET A 114 0.84 -11.95 -0.05
N LYS A 115 0.51 -12.34 -1.27
CA LYS A 115 -0.31 -13.54 -1.57
C LYS A 115 0.34 -14.81 -1.03
N ASN A 116 1.64 -14.99 -1.24
CA ASN A 116 2.38 -16.16 -0.72
C ASN A 116 2.37 -16.19 0.82
N TRP A 117 2.60 -15.04 1.47
CA TRP A 117 2.49 -14.95 2.93
C TRP A 117 1.08 -15.32 3.41
N THR A 118 0.03 -14.81 2.76
CA THR A 118 -1.37 -15.12 3.09
C THR A 118 -1.61 -16.63 3.08
N HIS A 119 -1.12 -17.34 2.04
CA HIS A 119 -1.24 -18.80 1.96
C HIS A 119 -0.46 -19.52 3.07
N ARG A 120 0.74 -19.04 3.43
CA ARG A 120 1.54 -19.61 4.52
C ARG A 120 0.89 -19.41 5.88
N ALA A 121 0.18 -18.31 6.07
CA ALA A 121 -0.60 -18.01 7.28
C ALA A 121 -1.95 -18.75 7.32
N HIS A 122 -2.25 -19.62 6.33
CA HIS A 122 -3.52 -20.35 6.17
C HIS A 122 -4.76 -19.42 6.06
N LEU A 123 -4.58 -18.24 5.48
CA LEU A 123 -5.64 -17.25 5.26
C LEU A 123 -6.11 -17.23 3.81
N LYS A 124 -7.29 -16.64 3.56
CA LYS A 124 -7.85 -16.45 2.21
C LYS A 124 -7.23 -15.21 1.56
N TRP A 125 -6.70 -15.33 0.35
CA TRP A 125 -6.32 -14.18 -0.48
C TRP A 125 -7.55 -13.63 -1.20
N GLY A 126 -7.84 -12.35 -1.00
CA GLY A 126 -8.87 -11.63 -1.72
C GLY A 126 -8.32 -11.02 -3.00
N GLN A 127 -7.67 -9.86 -2.92
CA GLN A 127 -7.20 -9.13 -4.10
C GLN A 127 -6.04 -8.19 -3.76
N GLY A 128 -5.17 -7.94 -4.76
CA GLY A 128 -4.13 -6.92 -4.71
C GLY A 128 -4.43 -5.76 -5.67
N ILE A 129 -4.07 -4.53 -5.28
CA ILE A 129 -4.03 -3.37 -6.18
C ILE A 129 -2.65 -2.73 -6.14
N GLY A 130 -1.98 -2.66 -7.29
CA GLY A 130 -0.68 -2.03 -7.48
C GLY A 130 -0.82 -0.64 -8.09
N ILE A 131 -0.29 0.40 -7.43
CA ILE A 131 -0.47 1.81 -7.80
C ILE A 131 0.89 2.42 -8.14
N GLY A 132 1.02 2.87 -9.39
CA GLY A 132 2.19 3.60 -9.87
C GLY A 132 2.12 5.10 -9.55
N SER A 133 3.31 5.74 -9.50
CA SER A 133 3.47 7.18 -9.22
C SER A 133 2.72 7.67 -7.98
N ALA A 134 2.67 6.87 -6.95
CA ALA A 134 1.84 7.07 -5.78
C ALA A 134 2.21 8.32 -4.96
N VAL A 135 3.41 8.87 -5.14
CA VAL A 135 3.81 10.17 -4.55
C VAL A 135 2.86 11.28 -4.99
N MET A 136 2.39 11.27 -6.25
CA MET A 136 1.44 12.28 -6.74
C MET A 136 0.08 12.17 -6.09
N ILE A 137 -0.31 10.98 -5.65
CA ILE A 137 -1.56 10.74 -4.90
C ILE A 137 -1.45 11.38 -3.52
N ALA A 138 -0.33 11.17 -2.83
CA ALA A 138 -0.08 11.81 -1.53
C ALA A 138 -0.06 13.35 -1.61
N LEU A 139 0.51 13.90 -2.69
CA LEU A 139 0.49 15.35 -2.96
C LEU A 139 -0.90 15.88 -3.32
N SER A 140 -1.82 15.01 -3.74
CA SER A 140 -3.19 15.32 -4.15
C SER A 140 -4.23 14.83 -3.13
N LYS A 141 -3.87 14.74 -1.84
CA LYS A 141 -4.75 14.22 -0.79
C LYS A 141 -6.13 14.90 -0.76
N ASP A 142 -6.17 16.22 -1.01
CA ASP A 142 -7.38 17.03 -0.97
C ASP A 142 -8.18 16.98 -2.30
N VAL A 143 -7.69 16.28 -3.32
CA VAL A 143 -8.41 16.06 -4.59
C VAL A 143 -9.32 14.85 -4.43
N PRO A 144 -10.61 14.94 -4.74
CA PRO A 144 -11.53 13.80 -4.63
C PRO A 144 -11.12 12.62 -5.52
N MET A 145 -11.51 11.40 -5.10
CA MET A 145 -11.37 10.19 -5.92
C MET A 145 -12.05 10.38 -7.28
N GLY A 146 -11.42 9.94 -8.35
CA GLY A 146 -11.91 10.11 -9.73
C GLY A 146 -11.48 11.43 -10.41
N TYR A 147 -10.74 12.29 -9.73
CA TYR A 147 -10.25 13.55 -10.29
C TYR A 147 -8.72 13.68 -10.21
N GLY A 148 -8.15 14.52 -11.07
CA GLY A 148 -6.72 14.81 -11.08
C GLY A 148 -5.85 13.55 -11.12
N ALA A 149 -4.87 13.47 -10.24
CA ALA A 149 -3.98 12.31 -10.13
C ALA A 149 -4.69 11.01 -9.70
N LYS A 150 -5.88 11.12 -9.09
CA LYS A 150 -6.69 9.98 -8.63
C LYS A 150 -7.75 9.52 -9.65
N LYS A 151 -7.80 10.11 -10.86
CA LYS A 151 -8.83 9.81 -11.86
C LYS A 151 -8.89 8.32 -12.20
N ASN A 152 -7.75 7.71 -12.47
CA ASN A 152 -7.67 6.28 -12.85
C ASN A 152 -7.87 5.32 -11.66
N LEU A 153 -7.90 5.83 -10.43
CA LEU A 153 -8.10 5.00 -9.24
C LEU A 153 -9.57 4.70 -8.94
N ALA A 154 -10.51 5.57 -9.36
CA ALA A 154 -11.90 5.47 -8.94
C ALA A 154 -12.53 4.10 -9.24
N HIS A 155 -12.44 3.64 -10.48
CA HIS A 155 -13.03 2.35 -10.87
C HIS A 155 -12.30 1.15 -10.23
N PRO A 156 -10.96 1.04 -10.28
CA PRO A 156 -10.23 -0.03 -9.59
C PRO A 156 -10.49 -0.06 -8.08
N TYR A 157 -10.58 1.09 -7.42
CA TYR A 157 -10.90 1.15 -5.99
C TYR A 157 -12.33 0.69 -5.69
N SER A 158 -13.31 1.10 -6.52
CA SER A 158 -14.70 0.62 -6.37
C SER A 158 -14.79 -0.89 -6.50
N THR A 159 -14.12 -1.49 -7.50
CA THR A 159 -14.06 -2.95 -7.66
C THR A 159 -13.39 -3.62 -6.46
N PHE A 160 -12.28 -3.07 -6.00
CA PHE A 160 -11.54 -3.58 -4.84
C PHE A 160 -12.39 -3.53 -3.56
N VAL A 161 -13.11 -2.43 -3.32
CA VAL A 161 -14.00 -2.27 -2.16
C VAL A 161 -15.16 -3.26 -2.22
N ASN A 162 -15.79 -3.43 -3.38
CA ASN A 162 -16.89 -4.39 -3.52
C ASN A 162 -16.43 -5.82 -3.18
N ASN A 163 -15.30 -6.26 -3.75
CA ASN A 163 -14.74 -7.57 -3.43
C ASN A 163 -14.37 -7.70 -1.93
N LEU A 164 -13.86 -6.63 -1.33
CA LEU A 164 -13.51 -6.59 0.09
C LEU A 164 -14.76 -6.75 0.98
N LEU A 165 -15.84 -6.04 0.68
CA LEU A 165 -17.09 -6.08 1.45
C LEU A 165 -17.80 -7.43 1.33
N GLU A 166 -17.66 -8.11 0.20
CA GLU A 166 -18.20 -9.45 -0.06
C GLU A 166 -17.23 -10.57 0.33
N ARG A 167 -16.00 -10.22 0.76
CA ARG A 167 -14.90 -11.16 1.06
C ARG A 167 -14.57 -12.07 -0.13
N GLU A 168 -14.74 -11.54 -1.34
CA GLU A 168 -14.50 -12.27 -2.59
C GLU A 168 -13.06 -12.11 -3.09
N SER A 169 -12.61 -13.10 -3.84
CA SER A 169 -11.33 -13.06 -4.52
C SER A 169 -11.50 -12.47 -5.92
N GLY A 170 -10.57 -11.60 -6.31
CA GLY A 170 -10.51 -11.00 -7.64
C GLY A 170 -9.11 -11.03 -8.23
N ASP A 171 -9.02 -10.78 -9.55
CA ASP A 171 -7.75 -10.57 -10.22
C ASP A 171 -7.06 -9.33 -9.68
N ASN A 172 -5.73 -9.37 -9.57
CA ASN A 172 -4.97 -8.20 -9.13
C ASN A 172 -5.11 -7.04 -10.12
N LEU A 173 -5.26 -5.84 -9.60
CA LEU A 173 -5.44 -4.61 -10.38
C LEU A 173 -4.13 -3.81 -10.40
N TYR A 174 -3.81 -3.19 -11.55
CA TYR A 174 -2.62 -2.35 -11.69
C TYR A 174 -2.99 -1.01 -12.29
N VAL A 175 -2.71 0.07 -11.58
CA VAL A 175 -3.14 1.42 -11.93
C VAL A 175 -1.94 2.29 -12.25
N ASN A 176 -1.94 2.84 -13.46
CA ASN A 176 -0.97 3.86 -13.88
C ASN A 176 -1.55 5.27 -13.65
N PRO A 177 -0.70 6.30 -13.48
CA PRO A 177 -1.17 7.67 -13.34
C PRO A 177 -1.85 8.19 -14.62
N THR A 178 -2.61 9.27 -14.48
CA THR A 178 -3.33 9.91 -15.60
C THR A 178 -2.48 10.82 -16.48
N TYR A 179 -1.30 11.21 -15.99
CA TYR A 179 -0.39 12.11 -16.73
C TYR A 179 0.67 11.31 -17.48
N PRO A 180 1.26 11.88 -18.57
CA PRO A 180 2.23 11.16 -19.38
C PRO A 180 3.54 10.91 -18.63
N ARG A 181 4.22 9.80 -18.97
CA ARG A 181 5.48 9.38 -18.34
C ARG A 181 6.57 10.47 -18.39
N PHE A 182 6.65 11.23 -19.47
CA PHE A 182 7.65 12.30 -19.57
C PHE A 182 7.45 13.39 -18.49
N ALA A 183 6.21 13.67 -18.09
CA ALA A 183 5.94 14.65 -17.04
C ALA A 183 6.46 14.18 -15.68
N LEU A 184 6.34 12.88 -15.36
CA LEU A 184 6.96 12.29 -14.17
C LEU A 184 8.49 12.46 -14.20
N ILE A 185 9.11 12.11 -15.33
CA ILE A 185 10.57 12.22 -15.50
C ILE A 185 11.04 13.67 -15.32
N GLN A 186 10.33 14.63 -15.93
CA GLN A 186 10.67 16.06 -15.78
C GLN A 186 10.51 16.54 -14.34
N GLY A 187 9.41 16.16 -13.66
CA GLY A 187 9.18 16.48 -12.25
C GLY A 187 10.28 15.91 -11.35
N ALA A 188 10.61 14.63 -11.50
CA ALA A 188 11.67 13.97 -10.75
C ALA A 188 13.04 14.64 -10.99
N ASN A 189 13.40 14.93 -12.23
CA ASN A 189 14.65 15.62 -12.58
C ASN A 189 14.71 17.04 -11.98
N HIS A 190 13.58 17.74 -11.95
CA HIS A 190 13.49 19.06 -11.31
C HIS A 190 13.76 18.93 -9.80
N ASP A 191 13.10 18.00 -9.12
CA ASP A 191 13.24 17.80 -7.68
C ASP A 191 14.65 17.34 -7.29
N TRP A 192 15.26 16.41 -8.03
CA TRP A 192 16.66 16.03 -7.84
C TRP A 192 17.61 17.20 -8.01
N THR A 193 17.39 18.03 -9.03
CA THR A 193 18.19 19.24 -9.26
C THR A 193 18.04 20.25 -8.12
N LYS A 194 16.82 20.43 -7.60
CA LYS A 194 16.54 21.32 -6.48
C LYS A 194 17.22 20.83 -5.20
N GLN A 195 17.13 19.54 -4.90
CA GLN A 195 17.78 18.92 -3.75
C GLN A 195 19.32 19.01 -3.86
N GLY A 196 19.88 18.72 -5.04
CA GLY A 196 21.31 18.86 -5.29
C GLY A 196 21.80 20.30 -5.04
N LYS A 197 21.07 21.29 -5.53
CA LYS A 197 21.40 22.71 -5.29
C LYS A 197 21.35 23.07 -3.80
N ALA A 198 20.40 22.55 -3.03
CA ALA A 198 20.33 22.77 -1.59
C ALA A 198 21.57 22.23 -0.84
N HIS A 199 22.25 21.24 -1.42
CA HIS A 199 23.52 20.68 -0.93
C HIS A 199 24.77 21.24 -1.65
N GLY A 200 24.64 22.36 -2.35
CA GLY A 200 25.76 23.02 -3.03
C GLY A 200 26.22 22.36 -4.34
N LEU A 201 25.47 21.37 -4.85
CA LEU A 201 25.78 20.69 -6.12
C LEU A 201 25.18 21.43 -7.32
N ARG A 202 25.89 21.40 -8.45
CA ARG A 202 25.38 21.86 -9.74
C ARG A 202 24.75 20.71 -10.51
N LYS A 203 23.87 20.99 -11.46
CA LYS A 203 23.22 19.95 -12.28
C LYS A 203 24.21 18.97 -12.92
N LYS A 204 25.37 19.47 -13.37
CA LYS A 204 26.43 18.65 -13.97
C LYS A 204 27.08 17.67 -12.97
N ASP A 205 27.06 18.03 -11.69
CA ASP A 205 27.68 17.23 -10.63
C ASP A 205 26.80 16.02 -10.26
N LEU A 206 25.50 16.04 -10.65
CA LEU A 206 24.55 14.95 -10.42
C LEU A 206 24.69 13.78 -11.42
N THR A 207 25.46 13.96 -12.49
CA THR A 207 25.68 12.96 -13.56
C THR A 207 27.07 12.37 -13.56
N ILE A 208 27.89 12.68 -12.55
CA ILE A 208 29.24 12.12 -12.41
C ILE A 208 29.10 10.70 -11.89
N ALA A 209 29.52 9.74 -12.70
CA ALA A 209 29.70 8.36 -12.25
C ALA A 209 30.90 8.28 -11.30
N PRO A 210 30.85 7.43 -10.25
CA PRO A 210 31.98 7.21 -9.36
C PRO A 210 33.17 6.60 -10.09
#